data_de2e52159c2e0da23e2797ce7c2601d9
#
_entry.id   de2e52159c2e0da23e2797ce7c2601d9
#
_cell.length_a   1.000
_cell.length_b   1.000
_cell.length_c   1.000
_cell.angle_alpha   90.00
_cell.angle_beta   90.00
_cell.angle_gamma   90.00
#
_symmetry.space_group_name_H-M   'P 1'
#
loop_
_entity.id
_entity.type
_entity.pdbx_description
1 polymer ?
#
loop_
_entity_poly.entity_id
_entity_poly.type
_entity_poly.pdbx_seq_one_letter_code
_entity_poly.pdbx_strand_id
1 'polypeptide(L)'
;MNIDSDIFKIQSNNVLPSRGKILISEPFLRDATFGRSVVLLIDHTEEGSMGLIINKQLPIFVNDIIKEFKYIENIPLYKGGPIATDTLFYLHTLADIPGAIPISKGLYLNGDFDEIKKYILQGNKVDRYIRFFLGYSGWESEQLSTELKENTWLVSKEENAYLMNGDTKDTVSYTHLTLPTNLR
;
A
#
# COMPACT_ATOMS: atom_id res chain seq x y z
N MET A 1 13.05 24.33 -30.59
CA MET A 1 13.70 23.60 -29.51
C MET A 1 12.63 23.24 -28.49
N ASN A 2 12.04 22.09 -28.65
CA ASN A 2 11.06 21.60 -27.69
C ASN A 2 11.83 21.13 -26.45
N ILE A 3 12.13 22.08 -25.58
CA ILE A 3 12.63 21.76 -24.26
C ILE A 3 11.40 21.26 -23.48
N ASP A 4 11.09 19.95 -23.66
CA ASP A 4 11.14 19.19 -22.46
C ASP A 4 9.85 18.80 -21.80
N SER A 5 8.90 18.28 -22.58
CA SER A 5 7.94 17.33 -22.02
C SER A 5 8.64 16.07 -21.47
N ASP A 6 9.88 15.81 -21.86
CA ASP A 6 10.61 14.60 -21.48
C ASP A 6 11.29 14.68 -20.12
N ILE A 7 11.56 15.88 -19.60
CA ILE A 7 12.15 16.05 -18.26
C ILE A 7 11.19 15.59 -17.14
N PHE A 8 9.89 15.66 -17.40
CA PHE A 8 8.87 15.27 -16.44
C PHE A 8 8.24 13.90 -16.71
N LYS A 9 8.68 13.21 -17.77
CA LYS A 9 8.27 11.83 -17.97
C LYS A 9 9.06 10.95 -17.01
N ILE A 10 8.32 10.27 -16.12
CA ILE A 10 8.86 9.14 -15.38
C ILE A 10 9.34 8.14 -16.42
N GLN A 11 10.64 8.00 -16.53
CA GLN A 11 11.17 6.88 -17.32
C GLN A 11 10.75 5.61 -16.62
N SER A 12 9.96 4.79 -17.30
CA SER A 12 9.61 3.48 -16.80
C SER A 12 10.91 2.75 -16.47
N ASN A 13 11.14 2.48 -15.20
CA ASN A 13 12.16 1.52 -14.84
C ASN A 13 11.69 0.17 -15.40
N ASN A 14 12.61 -0.63 -15.94
CA ASN A 14 12.32 -1.96 -16.47
C ASN A 14 11.93 -2.97 -15.38
N VAL A 15 11.41 -2.51 -14.24
CA VAL A 15 10.96 -3.36 -13.14
C VAL A 15 9.54 -3.83 -13.44
N LEU A 16 9.36 -5.13 -13.57
CA LEU A 16 8.06 -5.73 -13.80
C LEU A 16 7.22 -5.73 -12.51
N PRO A 17 5.91 -5.48 -12.62
CA PRO A 17 5.02 -5.59 -11.48
C PRO A 17 4.95 -7.04 -10.99
N SER A 18 4.90 -7.22 -9.68
CA SER A 18 4.67 -8.51 -9.05
C SER A 18 4.21 -8.30 -7.61
N ARG A 19 3.66 -9.34 -7.00
CA ARG A 19 3.30 -9.32 -5.58
C ARG A 19 4.47 -8.86 -4.73
N GLY A 20 4.21 -7.92 -3.80
CA GLY A 20 5.21 -7.36 -2.90
C GLY A 20 5.92 -6.11 -3.41
N LYS A 21 5.78 -5.77 -4.69
CA LYS A 21 6.27 -4.49 -5.24
C LYS A 21 5.27 -3.38 -5.04
N ILE A 22 5.73 -2.14 -5.15
CA ILE A 22 4.87 -0.97 -5.05
C ILE A 22 4.70 -0.29 -6.41
N LEU A 23 3.54 0.35 -6.55
CA LEU A 23 3.23 1.25 -7.64
C LEU A 23 3.20 2.67 -7.08
N ILE A 24 3.96 3.57 -7.67
CA ILE A 24 3.99 4.98 -7.31
C ILE A 24 3.27 5.74 -8.42
N SER A 25 2.22 6.49 -8.08
CA SER A 25 1.47 7.25 -9.07
C SER A 25 2.32 8.36 -9.68
N GLU A 26 2.08 8.66 -10.94
CA GLU A 26 2.64 9.82 -11.61
C GLU A 26 2.30 11.09 -10.81
N PRO A 27 3.27 12.03 -10.59
CA PRO A 27 3.09 13.16 -9.67
C PRO A 27 1.92 14.08 -10.00
N PHE A 28 1.57 14.17 -11.28
CA PHE A 28 0.51 15.05 -11.78
C PHE A 28 -0.80 14.32 -12.08
N LEU A 29 -0.91 13.05 -11.68
CA LEU A 29 -2.13 12.28 -11.86
C LEU A 29 -3.30 12.97 -11.15
N ARG A 30 -4.25 13.46 -11.93
CA ARG A 30 -5.47 14.10 -11.44
C ARG A 30 -6.56 13.06 -11.25
N ASP A 31 -6.40 12.25 -10.22
CA ASP A 31 -7.39 11.25 -9.84
C ASP A 31 -7.65 11.37 -8.35
N ALA A 32 -8.92 11.47 -7.96
CA ALA A 32 -9.32 11.66 -6.57
C ALA A 32 -8.89 10.49 -5.66
N THR A 33 -8.84 9.28 -6.22
CA THR A 33 -8.46 8.07 -5.48
C THR A 33 -6.96 7.83 -5.54
N PHE A 34 -6.35 7.90 -6.72
CA PHE A 34 -4.99 7.44 -6.98
C PHE A 34 -3.96 8.56 -7.12
N GLY A 35 -4.39 9.83 -7.13
CA GLY A 35 -3.44 10.95 -7.11
C GLY A 35 -2.52 10.88 -5.88
N ARG A 36 -1.22 10.97 -6.09
CA ARG A 36 -0.20 10.90 -5.02
C ARG A 36 -0.30 9.62 -4.17
N SER A 37 -0.58 8.50 -4.80
CA SER A 37 -0.72 7.22 -4.12
C SER A 37 0.52 6.35 -4.26
N VAL A 38 0.80 5.62 -3.21
CA VAL A 38 1.70 4.47 -3.20
C VAL A 38 0.86 3.24 -2.94
N VAL A 39 0.90 2.27 -3.86
CA VAL A 39 0.07 1.05 -3.79
C VAL A 39 0.98 -0.15 -3.66
N LEU A 40 0.78 -0.95 -2.62
CA LEU A 40 1.44 -2.25 -2.48
C LEU A 40 0.64 -3.29 -3.25
N LEU A 41 1.26 -3.95 -4.23
CA LEU A 41 0.65 -5.08 -4.93
C LEU A 41 0.59 -6.29 -4.00
N ILE A 42 -0.61 -6.73 -3.69
CA ILE A 42 -0.86 -7.91 -2.85
C ILE A 42 -1.17 -9.15 -3.68
N ASP A 43 -1.55 -8.96 -4.92
CA ASP A 43 -1.68 -10.03 -5.91
C ASP A 43 -1.49 -9.48 -7.33
N HIS A 44 -0.88 -10.30 -8.18
CA HIS A 44 -0.65 -9.95 -9.58
C HIS A 44 -0.63 -11.21 -10.43
N THR A 45 -1.60 -11.34 -11.30
CA THR A 45 -1.75 -12.45 -12.25
C THR A 45 -2.11 -11.94 -13.64
N GLU A 46 -2.17 -12.85 -14.60
CA GLU A 46 -2.67 -12.52 -15.94
C GLU A 46 -4.15 -12.12 -15.94
N GLU A 47 -4.91 -12.56 -14.95
CA GLU A 47 -6.34 -12.24 -14.80
C GLU A 47 -6.59 -10.86 -14.18
N GLY A 48 -5.60 -10.28 -13.54
CA GLY A 48 -5.70 -8.97 -12.91
C GLY A 48 -4.76 -8.78 -11.74
N SER A 49 -4.89 -7.64 -11.10
CA SER A 49 -4.05 -7.27 -9.97
C SER A 49 -4.87 -6.69 -8.83
N MET A 50 -4.39 -6.89 -7.60
CA MET A 50 -4.93 -6.28 -6.40
C MET A 50 -3.83 -5.55 -5.65
N GLY A 51 -4.17 -4.41 -5.06
CA GLY A 51 -3.24 -3.63 -4.26
C GLY A 51 -3.91 -2.91 -3.10
N LEU A 52 -3.08 -2.47 -2.16
CA LEU A 52 -3.49 -1.60 -1.05
C LEU A 52 -2.77 -0.27 -1.17
N ILE A 53 -3.53 0.83 -1.20
CA ILE A 53 -2.95 2.16 -1.04
C ILE A 53 -2.41 2.24 0.39
N ILE A 54 -1.13 2.54 0.56
CA ILE A 54 -0.49 2.48 1.88
C ILE A 54 -0.28 3.85 2.53
N ASN A 55 -0.52 4.93 1.83
CA ASN A 55 -0.20 6.29 2.27
C ASN A 55 -1.41 7.22 2.44
N LYS A 56 -2.61 6.69 2.58
CA LYS A 56 -3.83 7.51 2.77
C LYS A 56 -4.56 7.13 4.06
N GLN A 57 -4.25 7.85 5.12
CA GLN A 57 -4.89 7.65 6.42
C GLN A 57 -6.31 8.17 6.41
N LEU A 58 -7.23 7.41 7.00
CA LEU A 58 -8.61 7.81 7.22
C LEU A 58 -8.75 8.65 8.51
N PRO A 59 -9.79 9.49 8.63
CA PRO A 59 -10.03 10.29 9.84
C PRO A 59 -10.64 9.51 10.99
N ILE A 60 -10.76 8.19 10.87
CA ILE A 60 -11.24 7.27 11.90
C ILE A 60 -10.13 6.27 12.25
N PHE A 61 -10.26 5.64 13.39
CA PHE A 61 -9.33 4.62 13.90
C PHE A 61 -9.93 3.22 13.82
N VAL A 62 -9.08 2.19 13.86
CA VAL A 62 -9.53 0.79 13.98
C VAL A 62 -10.41 0.62 15.23
N ASN A 63 -10.10 1.35 16.29
CA ASN A 63 -10.86 1.37 17.55
C ASN A 63 -12.32 1.81 17.37
N ASP A 64 -12.64 2.57 16.31
CA ASP A 64 -14.01 3.01 16.02
C ASP A 64 -14.85 1.91 15.38
N ILE A 65 -14.22 0.89 14.80
CA ILE A 65 -14.92 -0.21 14.11
C ILE A 65 -14.79 -1.56 14.81
N ILE A 66 -13.76 -1.76 15.62
CA ILE A 66 -13.55 -3.00 16.40
C ILE A 66 -13.82 -2.71 17.85
N LYS A 67 -14.94 -3.23 18.37
CA LYS A 67 -15.43 -2.94 19.72
C LYS A 67 -14.45 -3.33 20.83
N GLU A 68 -13.73 -4.43 20.61
CA GLU A 68 -12.75 -4.95 21.56
C GLU A 68 -11.55 -4.01 21.75
N PHE A 69 -11.33 -3.09 20.81
CA PHE A 69 -10.22 -2.13 20.88
C PHE A 69 -10.63 -0.76 21.47
N LYS A 70 -11.83 -0.65 22.02
CA LYS A 70 -12.37 0.62 22.50
C LYS A 70 -11.50 1.33 23.52
N TYR A 71 -10.81 0.58 24.39
CA TYR A 71 -10.06 1.13 25.52
C TYR A 71 -8.54 1.04 25.39
N ILE A 72 -8.03 0.68 24.22
CA ILE A 72 -6.60 0.66 23.95
C ILE A 72 -6.20 1.91 23.16
N GLU A 73 -4.89 2.12 23.00
CA GLU A 73 -4.35 3.19 22.18
C GLU A 73 -4.92 3.15 20.76
N ASN A 74 -5.18 4.33 20.19
CA ASN A 74 -5.74 4.46 18.85
C ASN A 74 -4.82 3.84 17.80
N ILE A 75 -5.40 2.98 16.98
CA ILE A 75 -4.71 2.34 15.86
C ILE A 75 -5.13 3.02 14.57
N PRO A 76 -4.18 3.59 13.80
CA PRO A 76 -4.49 4.24 12.52
C PRO A 76 -5.13 3.28 11.54
N LEU A 77 -6.07 3.80 10.75
CA LEU A 77 -6.75 3.09 9.69
C LEU A 77 -6.51 3.81 8.37
N TYR A 78 -6.21 3.06 7.32
CA TYR A 78 -5.90 3.59 6.01
C TYR A 78 -6.93 3.19 4.97
N LYS A 79 -7.11 4.01 3.95
CA LYS A 79 -7.91 3.67 2.77
C LYS A 79 -7.06 2.85 1.81
N GLY A 80 -7.36 1.56 1.70
CA GLY A 80 -6.63 0.65 0.79
C GLY A 80 -7.05 0.77 -0.67
N GLY A 81 -8.25 1.29 -0.93
CA GLY A 81 -8.76 1.51 -2.28
C GLY A 81 -10.27 1.69 -2.33
N PRO A 82 -10.82 1.85 -3.54
CA PRO A 82 -12.24 2.16 -3.75
C PRO A 82 -13.16 0.93 -3.79
N ILE A 83 -12.59 -0.28 -3.79
CA ILE A 83 -13.36 -1.53 -3.90
C ILE A 83 -13.53 -2.14 -2.52
N ALA A 84 -14.71 -2.68 -2.22
CA ALA A 84 -15.05 -3.32 -0.95
C ALA A 84 -14.66 -2.46 0.26
N THR A 85 -15.13 -1.22 0.30
CA THR A 85 -14.72 -0.18 1.26
C THR A 85 -15.14 -0.47 2.71
N ASP A 86 -15.93 -1.50 2.94
CA ASP A 86 -16.34 -2.03 4.24
C ASP A 86 -15.52 -3.27 4.69
N THR A 87 -14.60 -3.73 3.85
CA THR A 87 -13.77 -4.89 4.13
C THR A 87 -12.42 -4.46 4.74
N LEU A 88 -12.10 -5.04 5.88
CA LEU A 88 -10.85 -4.79 6.60
C LEU A 88 -9.76 -5.73 6.12
N PHE A 89 -8.65 -5.16 5.69
CA PHE A 89 -7.41 -5.85 5.38
C PHE A 89 -6.34 -5.48 6.41
N TYR A 90 -5.46 -6.40 6.74
CA TYR A 90 -4.36 -6.14 7.66
C TYR A 90 -3.06 -6.74 7.14
N LEU A 91 -2.06 -5.89 7.11
CA LEU A 91 -0.70 -6.19 6.70
C LEU A 91 0.16 -6.30 7.95
N HIS A 92 0.96 -7.35 8.08
CA HIS A 92 1.73 -7.58 9.31
C HIS A 92 3.02 -8.36 9.08
N THR A 93 3.85 -8.35 10.10
CA THR A 93 5.14 -9.06 10.11
C THR A 93 5.14 -10.29 11.04
N LEU A 94 3.96 -10.70 11.52
CA LEU A 94 3.81 -11.82 12.46
C LEU A 94 3.80 -13.15 11.71
N ALA A 95 4.85 -13.94 11.87
CA ALA A 95 5.05 -15.15 11.08
C ALA A 95 4.07 -16.30 11.42
N ASP A 96 3.51 -16.29 12.62
CA ASP A 96 2.76 -17.44 13.17
C ASP A 96 1.23 -17.28 13.09
N ILE A 97 0.74 -16.34 12.30
CA ILE A 97 -0.70 -16.15 12.13
C ILE A 97 -1.25 -17.18 11.15
N PRO A 98 -2.15 -18.08 11.61
CA PRO A 98 -2.74 -19.09 10.72
C PRO A 98 -3.50 -18.45 9.55
N GLY A 99 -3.34 -19.00 8.36
CA GLY A 99 -4.04 -18.52 7.16
C GLY A 99 -3.52 -17.22 6.58
N ALA A 100 -2.47 -16.63 7.12
CA ALA A 100 -1.86 -15.42 6.58
C ALA A 100 -1.23 -15.70 5.20
N ILE A 101 -1.41 -14.77 4.29
CA ILE A 101 -0.92 -14.87 2.91
C ILE A 101 0.45 -14.21 2.81
N PRO A 102 1.52 -14.94 2.45
CA PRO A 102 2.83 -14.32 2.25
C PRO A 102 2.79 -13.33 1.07
N ILE A 103 3.20 -12.09 1.32
CA ILE A 103 3.32 -11.05 0.28
C ILE A 103 4.77 -10.97 -0.20
N SER A 104 5.69 -10.95 0.75
CA SER A 104 7.14 -11.03 0.52
C SER A 104 7.78 -11.65 1.76
N LYS A 105 9.11 -11.78 1.76
CA LYS A 105 9.81 -12.32 2.93
C LYS A 105 9.54 -11.49 4.18
N GLY A 106 8.90 -12.10 5.18
CA GLY A 106 8.59 -11.46 6.45
C GLY A 106 7.41 -10.47 6.41
N LEU A 107 6.63 -10.46 5.34
CA LEU A 107 5.45 -9.62 5.20
C LEU A 107 4.25 -10.46 4.81
N TYR A 108 3.16 -10.34 5.54
CA TYR A 108 1.96 -11.17 5.42
C TYR A 108 0.71 -10.32 5.34
N LEU A 109 -0.30 -10.85 4.67
CA LEU A 109 -1.62 -10.25 4.56
C LEU A 109 -2.66 -11.14 5.23
N ASN A 110 -3.52 -10.54 6.03
CA ASN A 110 -4.68 -11.19 6.67
C ASN A 110 -4.29 -12.41 7.54
N GLY A 111 -5.13 -13.42 7.55
CA GLY A 111 -5.02 -14.59 8.40
C GLY A 111 -6.05 -14.57 9.52
N ASP A 112 -5.88 -15.40 10.53
CA ASP A 112 -6.80 -15.50 11.67
C ASP A 112 -6.86 -14.18 12.45
N PHE A 113 -7.99 -13.50 12.34
CA PHE A 113 -8.19 -12.20 12.99
C PHE A 113 -8.27 -12.32 14.52
N ASP A 114 -8.72 -13.43 15.05
CA ASP A 114 -8.75 -13.65 16.51
C ASP A 114 -7.33 -13.68 17.08
N GLU A 115 -6.38 -14.24 16.37
CA GLU A 115 -4.95 -14.21 16.74
C GLU A 115 -4.36 -12.79 16.67
N ILE A 116 -4.73 -12.02 15.68
CA ILE A 116 -4.36 -10.59 15.59
C ILE A 116 -4.94 -9.79 16.76
N LYS A 117 -6.22 -9.98 17.07
CA LYS A 117 -6.86 -9.33 18.23
C LYS A 117 -6.17 -9.71 19.54
N LYS A 118 -5.89 -10.97 19.72
CA LYS A 118 -5.19 -11.49 20.91
C LYS A 118 -3.81 -10.84 21.09
N TYR A 119 -3.03 -10.77 20.01
CA TYR A 119 -1.73 -10.10 20.00
C TYR A 119 -1.84 -8.65 20.49
N ILE A 120 -2.81 -7.91 19.96
CA ILE A 120 -3.02 -6.49 20.26
C ILE A 120 -3.50 -6.33 21.71
N LEU A 121 -4.50 -7.12 22.14
CA LEU A 121 -5.08 -7.04 23.48
C LEU A 121 -4.13 -7.48 24.60
N GLN A 122 -3.10 -8.25 24.28
CA GLN A 122 -2.02 -8.59 25.20
C GLN A 122 -1.04 -7.43 25.45
N GLY A 123 -1.23 -6.28 24.83
CA GLY A 123 -0.39 -5.11 24.98
C GLY A 123 0.87 -5.10 24.11
N ASN A 124 0.94 -5.96 23.10
CA ASN A 124 2.05 -5.97 22.17
C ASN A 124 2.02 -4.73 21.26
N LYS A 125 3.19 -4.32 20.79
CA LYS A 125 3.36 -3.15 19.93
C LYS A 125 2.69 -3.37 18.58
N VAL A 126 1.81 -2.44 18.19
CA VAL A 126 1.12 -2.45 16.89
C VAL A 126 1.88 -1.65 15.84
N ASP A 127 2.36 -0.45 16.20
CA ASP A 127 3.12 0.41 15.28
C ASP A 127 4.30 -0.35 14.66
N ARG A 128 4.38 -0.33 13.33
CA ARG A 128 5.36 -1.05 12.48
C ARG A 128 5.24 -2.57 12.45
N TYR A 129 4.30 -3.17 13.19
CA TYR A 129 4.05 -4.60 13.18
C TYR A 129 2.76 -4.99 12.48
N ILE A 130 1.72 -4.16 12.61
CA ILE A 130 0.41 -4.39 11.97
C ILE A 130 -0.11 -3.07 11.43
N ARG A 131 -0.60 -3.08 10.18
CA ARG A 131 -1.30 -1.96 9.56
C ARG A 131 -2.64 -2.41 9.04
N PHE A 132 -3.66 -1.55 9.22
CA PHE A 132 -5.04 -1.84 8.85
C PHE A 132 -5.51 -0.94 7.70
N PHE A 133 -6.29 -1.54 6.80
CA PHE A 133 -6.79 -0.88 5.60
C PHE A 133 -8.26 -1.21 5.38
N LEU A 134 -9.06 -0.23 4.95
CA LEU A 134 -10.40 -0.47 4.44
C LEU A 134 -10.37 -0.40 2.91
N GLY A 135 -10.95 -1.44 2.29
CA GLY A 135 -11.01 -1.57 0.84
C GLY A 135 -9.68 -1.91 0.19
N TYR A 136 -9.73 -2.09 -1.11
CA TYR A 136 -8.56 -2.39 -1.93
C TYR A 136 -8.65 -1.72 -3.30
N SER A 137 -7.55 -1.73 -4.02
CA SER A 137 -7.43 -1.27 -5.41
C SER A 137 -7.33 -2.47 -6.33
N GLY A 138 -8.00 -2.42 -7.47
CA GLY A 138 -8.01 -3.52 -8.43
C GLY A 138 -7.74 -3.05 -9.85
N TRP A 139 -7.10 -3.90 -10.62
CA TRP A 139 -6.89 -3.77 -12.05
C TRP A 139 -7.37 -5.05 -12.75
N GLU A 140 -8.16 -4.86 -13.79
CA GLU A 140 -8.54 -5.96 -14.67
C GLU A 140 -7.35 -6.45 -15.49
N SER A 141 -7.53 -7.60 -16.15
CA SER A 141 -6.53 -8.13 -17.07
C SER A 141 -6.06 -7.04 -18.06
N GLU A 142 -4.77 -6.92 -18.24
CA GLU A 142 -4.09 -5.95 -19.11
C GLU A 142 -4.24 -4.47 -18.70
N GLN A 143 -5.13 -4.11 -17.79
CA GLN A 143 -5.32 -2.73 -17.35
C GLN A 143 -4.03 -2.15 -16.76
N LEU A 144 -3.41 -2.86 -15.83
CA LEU A 144 -2.17 -2.38 -15.20
C LEU A 144 -1.03 -2.25 -16.22
N SER A 145 -0.90 -3.21 -17.14
CA SER A 145 0.13 -3.15 -18.17
C SER A 145 -0.05 -1.95 -19.11
N THR A 146 -1.29 -1.62 -19.43
CA THR A 146 -1.64 -0.44 -20.23
C THR A 146 -1.28 0.85 -19.47
N GLU A 147 -1.66 0.96 -18.21
CA GLU A 147 -1.35 2.11 -17.37
C GLU A 147 0.16 2.28 -17.14
N LEU A 148 0.91 1.18 -17.06
CA LEU A 148 2.38 1.22 -16.98
C LEU A 148 3.01 1.74 -18.28
N LYS A 149 2.49 1.34 -19.44
CA LYS A 149 2.94 1.86 -20.75
C LYS A 149 2.64 3.35 -20.91
N GLU A 150 1.56 3.82 -20.32
CA GLU A 150 1.17 5.24 -20.28
C GLU A 150 1.91 6.06 -19.21
N ASN A 151 2.82 5.44 -18.47
CA ASN A 151 3.57 6.04 -17.37
C ASN A 151 2.67 6.58 -16.23
N THR A 152 1.50 6.02 -16.04
CA THR A 152 0.62 6.33 -14.90
C THR A 152 1.26 5.88 -13.58
N TRP A 153 1.99 4.79 -13.60
CA TRP A 153 2.64 4.17 -12.45
C TRP A 153 4.13 3.92 -12.70
N LEU A 154 4.92 4.10 -11.64
CA LEU A 154 6.28 3.63 -11.53
C LEU A 154 6.30 2.39 -10.63
N VAL A 155 6.94 1.31 -11.06
CA VAL A 155 7.11 0.11 -10.24
C VAL A 155 8.42 0.21 -9.46
N SER A 156 8.36 -0.05 -8.16
CA SER A 156 9.53 -0.09 -7.28
C SER A 156 9.42 -1.23 -6.28
N LYS A 157 10.54 -1.59 -5.70
CA LYS A 157 10.60 -2.55 -4.59
C LYS A 157 11.12 -1.83 -3.36
N GLU A 158 10.38 -1.96 -2.25
CA GLU A 158 10.73 -1.34 -0.98
C GLU A 158 10.91 -2.38 0.12
N GLU A 159 11.68 -2.01 1.14
CA GLU A 159 11.85 -2.84 2.32
C GLU A 159 10.61 -2.86 3.21
N ASN A 160 10.42 -3.91 3.99
CA ASN A 160 9.31 -4.05 4.91
C ASN A 160 9.24 -2.88 5.91
N ALA A 161 10.37 -2.36 6.35
CA ALA A 161 10.41 -1.21 7.24
C ALA A 161 9.71 0.02 6.66
N TYR A 162 9.88 0.28 5.36
CA TYR A 162 9.17 1.34 4.65
C TYR A 162 7.67 1.02 4.54
N LEU A 163 7.32 -0.18 4.12
CA LEU A 163 5.92 -0.60 3.92
C LEU A 163 5.12 -0.60 5.23
N MET A 164 5.77 -0.88 6.34
CA MET A 164 5.16 -0.91 7.67
C MET A 164 5.22 0.42 8.42
N ASN A 165 5.83 1.45 7.84
CA ASN A 165 5.84 2.78 8.41
C ASN A 165 4.50 3.48 8.16
N GLY A 166 3.76 3.75 9.24
CA GLY A 166 2.48 4.44 9.17
C GLY A 166 2.56 5.96 9.04
N ASP A 167 3.77 6.55 9.01
CA ASP A 167 3.92 7.99 8.83
C ASP A 167 3.72 8.38 7.36
N THR A 168 2.52 8.84 7.06
CA THR A 168 2.13 9.24 5.70
C THR A 168 2.90 10.45 5.19
N LYS A 169 3.41 11.30 6.08
CA LYS A 169 4.20 12.48 5.69
C LYS A 169 5.55 12.04 5.15
N ASP A 170 6.20 11.14 5.84
CA ASP A 170 7.48 10.59 5.41
C ASP A 170 7.34 9.79 4.12
N THR A 171 6.26 9.04 3.98
CA THR A 171 5.96 8.28 2.76
C THR A 171 5.81 9.20 1.54
N VAL A 172 5.07 10.30 1.68
CA VAL A 172 4.89 11.28 0.59
C VAL A 172 6.21 12.00 0.28
N SER A 173 6.96 12.41 1.30
CA SER A 173 8.27 13.04 1.12
C SER A 173 9.26 12.12 0.42
N TYR A 174 9.29 10.86 0.80
CA TYR A 174 10.12 9.84 0.15
C TYR A 174 9.74 9.68 -1.32
N THR A 175 8.45 9.58 -1.64
CA THR A 175 7.96 9.47 -3.02
C THR A 175 8.39 10.66 -3.87
N HIS A 176 8.35 11.87 -3.33
CA HIS A 176 8.81 13.09 -4.02
C HIS A 176 10.32 13.15 -4.16
N LEU A 177 11.08 12.64 -3.19
CA LEU A 177 12.55 12.66 -3.22
C LEU A 177 13.13 11.61 -4.17
N THR A 178 12.48 10.47 -4.34
CA THR A 178 12.94 9.42 -5.25
C THR A 178 12.73 9.77 -6.73
N LEU A 179 11.70 10.53 -7.06
CA LEU A 179 11.42 10.94 -8.44
C LEU A 179 12.50 11.88 -9.01
N PRO A 180 13.00 12.90 -8.31
CA PRO A 180 14.06 13.75 -8.81
C PRO A 180 15.43 13.07 -8.93
N THR A 181 15.74 12.06 -8.15
CA THR A 181 17.03 11.35 -8.20
C THR A 181 17.19 10.51 -9.45
N ASN A 182 16.11 10.10 -10.08
CA ASN A 182 16.12 9.37 -11.34
C ASN A 182 16.34 10.28 -12.57
N LEU A 183 16.37 11.59 -12.37
CA LEU A 183 16.57 12.59 -13.41
C LEU A 183 18.03 13.09 -13.51
N ARG A 184 18.91 12.51 -12.74
CA ARG A 184 20.34 12.87 -12.78
C ARG A 184 21.07 12.01 -13.83
#